data_0bbaab286dfc6f693700a382c3de0b2b
#
_entry.id   0bbaab286dfc6f693700a382c3de0b2b
#
_cell.length_a   1.000
_cell.length_b   1.000
_cell.length_c   1.000
_cell.angle_alpha   90.00
_cell.angle_beta   90.00
_cell.angle_gamma   90.00
#
_symmetry.space_group_name_H-M   'P 1'
#
loop_
_entity.id
_entity.type
_entity.pdbx_description
1 polymer ?
#
loop_
_entity_poly.entity_id
_entity_poly.type
_entity_poly.pdbx_seq_one_letter_code
_entity_poly.pdbx_strand_id
1 'polypeptide(L)'
;LVNYTDKMDLGPETFEPNLLMDVLRYIEEHYRDGRLNELCHLLGYDIYWLSRAIKKMTGKNYKELLQIKRLNLAAHLLLNTRATISDISIEVGYDNTSYFHRLFREYFGISPKEYRREKKIRV
;
A
#
# COMPACT_ATOMS: atom_id res chain seq x y z
N LEU A 1 18.94 -21.14 -15.44
CA LEU A 1 17.74 -20.31 -15.48
C LEU A 1 16.66 -20.91 -14.59
N VAL A 2 16.38 -20.22 -13.51
CA VAL A 2 15.34 -20.65 -12.57
C VAL A 2 14.00 -20.09 -13.05
N ASN A 3 13.02 -20.96 -13.18
CA ASN A 3 11.69 -20.53 -13.57
C ASN A 3 10.81 -20.30 -12.34
N TYR A 4 9.66 -19.71 -12.53
CA TYR A 4 8.77 -19.36 -11.44
C TYR A 4 8.23 -20.57 -10.69
N THR A 5 8.02 -21.65 -11.40
CA THR A 5 7.49 -22.87 -10.82
C THR A 5 8.43 -23.40 -9.74
N ASP A 6 9.74 -23.40 -10.03
CA ASP A 6 10.73 -23.85 -9.06
C ASP A 6 10.70 -22.99 -7.80
N LYS A 7 10.62 -21.66 -7.96
CA LYS A 7 10.57 -20.75 -6.83
C LYS A 7 9.32 -20.97 -5.98
N MET A 8 8.20 -21.22 -6.63
CA MET A 8 6.94 -21.41 -5.91
C MET A 8 6.92 -22.71 -5.12
N ASP A 9 7.52 -23.75 -5.67
CA ASP A 9 7.53 -25.06 -5.02
C ASP A 9 8.42 -25.08 -3.78
N LEU A 10 9.38 -24.16 -3.69
CA LEU A 10 10.34 -24.12 -2.59
C LEU A 10 9.86 -23.43 -1.33
N GLY A 11 8.78 -22.62 -1.42
CA GLY A 11 8.20 -21.98 -0.26
C GLY A 11 8.75 -20.59 0.02
N PRO A 12 8.23 -19.90 1.05
CA PRO A 12 8.56 -18.49 1.32
C PRO A 12 10.03 -18.24 1.66
N GLU A 13 10.65 -19.14 2.39
CA GLU A 13 12.05 -18.98 2.81
C GLU A 13 13.03 -19.03 1.66
N THR A 14 12.56 -19.44 0.47
CA THR A 14 13.41 -19.51 -0.72
C THR A 14 13.23 -18.30 -1.63
N PHE A 15 12.37 -17.38 -1.28
CA PHE A 15 12.23 -16.13 -2.03
C PHE A 15 13.53 -15.33 -1.94
N GLU A 16 13.83 -14.61 -3.01
CA GLU A 16 15.02 -13.77 -3.01
C GLU A 16 14.94 -12.76 -1.85
N PRO A 17 16.06 -12.56 -1.12
CA PRO A 17 16.04 -11.67 0.05
C PRO A 17 15.53 -10.27 -0.24
N ASN A 18 15.76 -9.77 -1.45
CA ASN A 18 15.40 -8.40 -1.80
C ASN A 18 13.99 -8.26 -2.38
N LEU A 19 13.29 -9.38 -2.60
CA LEU A 19 11.98 -9.30 -3.25
C LEU A 19 11.00 -8.45 -2.46
N LEU A 20 10.88 -8.69 -1.17
CA LEU A 20 9.97 -7.91 -0.33
C LEU A 20 10.35 -6.44 -0.33
N MET A 21 11.66 -6.15 -0.24
CA MET A 21 12.13 -4.76 -0.27
C MET A 21 11.80 -4.09 -1.60
N ASP A 22 11.93 -4.81 -2.70
CA ASP A 22 11.59 -4.26 -4.01
C ASP A 22 10.11 -3.95 -4.11
N VAL A 23 9.25 -4.84 -3.61
CA VAL A 23 7.80 -4.61 -3.59
C VAL A 23 7.45 -3.38 -2.76
N LEU A 24 7.99 -3.30 -1.55
CA LEU A 24 7.70 -2.19 -0.65
C LEU A 24 8.22 -0.87 -1.18
N ARG A 25 9.39 -0.88 -1.82
CA ARG A 25 9.94 0.32 -2.44
C ARG A 25 9.07 0.80 -3.58
N TYR A 26 8.59 -0.12 -4.41
CA TYR A 26 7.68 0.25 -5.49
C TYR A 26 6.42 0.92 -4.95
N ILE A 27 5.82 0.34 -3.90
CA ILE A 27 4.63 0.92 -3.28
C ILE A 27 4.93 2.30 -2.72
N GLU A 28 6.08 2.47 -2.08
CA GLU A 28 6.50 3.75 -1.52
C GLU A 28 6.63 4.83 -2.60
N GLU A 29 7.17 4.45 -3.76
CA GLU A 29 7.41 5.40 -4.84
C GLU A 29 6.21 5.62 -5.76
N HIS A 30 5.28 4.65 -5.79
CA HIS A 30 4.15 4.68 -6.73
C HIS A 30 2.80 4.48 -6.06
N TYR A 31 2.63 5.02 -4.86
CA TYR A 31 1.39 4.80 -4.10
C TYR A 31 0.16 5.39 -4.77
N ARG A 32 0.31 6.42 -5.60
CA ARG A 32 -0.83 7.07 -6.24
C ARG A 32 -1.40 6.25 -7.40
N ASP A 33 -0.54 5.67 -8.22
CA ASP A 33 -0.96 5.03 -9.46
C ASP A 33 -0.24 3.71 -9.74
N GLY A 34 0.51 3.19 -8.78
CA GLY A 34 1.24 1.94 -8.98
C GLY A 34 0.31 0.74 -9.15
N ARG A 35 0.68 -0.14 -10.07
CA ARG A 35 -0.10 -1.32 -10.40
C ARG A 35 0.75 -2.57 -10.31
N LEU A 36 0.14 -3.64 -9.86
CA LEU A 36 0.83 -4.92 -9.76
C LEU A 36 1.39 -5.39 -11.11
N ASN A 37 0.65 -5.16 -12.20
CA ASN A 37 1.13 -5.52 -13.54
C ASN A 37 2.45 -4.85 -13.86
N GLU A 38 2.57 -3.56 -13.54
CA GLU A 38 3.79 -2.81 -13.80
C GLU A 38 4.94 -3.34 -12.96
N LEU A 39 4.69 -3.61 -11.70
CA LEU A 39 5.70 -4.17 -10.81
C LEU A 39 6.20 -5.52 -11.32
N CYS A 40 5.29 -6.37 -11.80
CA CYS A 40 5.65 -7.66 -12.37
C CYS A 40 6.59 -7.49 -13.57
N HIS A 41 6.29 -6.53 -14.43
CA HIS A 41 7.16 -6.23 -15.58
C HIS A 41 8.55 -5.77 -15.12
N LEU A 42 8.59 -4.88 -14.14
CA LEU A 42 9.85 -4.34 -13.66
C LEU A 42 10.74 -5.42 -13.03
N LEU A 43 10.13 -6.36 -12.33
CA LEU A 43 10.87 -7.38 -11.61
C LEU A 43 11.06 -8.67 -12.41
N GLY A 44 10.34 -8.82 -13.52
CA GLY A 44 10.44 -10.01 -14.36
C GLY A 44 9.70 -11.22 -13.83
N TYR A 45 8.62 -11.02 -13.08
CA TYR A 45 7.84 -12.12 -12.53
C TYR A 45 6.46 -12.20 -13.15
N ASP A 46 5.91 -13.42 -13.17
CA ASP A 46 4.54 -13.67 -13.53
C ASP A 46 3.61 -13.07 -12.46
N ILE A 47 2.50 -12.47 -12.89
CA ILE A 47 1.60 -11.77 -11.97
C ILE A 47 0.99 -12.71 -10.92
N TYR A 48 0.63 -13.92 -11.32
CA TYR A 48 0.04 -14.87 -10.38
C TYR A 48 1.05 -15.33 -9.34
N TRP A 49 2.27 -15.56 -9.78
CA TRP A 49 3.34 -15.94 -8.87
C TRP A 49 3.65 -14.82 -7.88
N LEU A 50 3.82 -13.58 -8.38
CA LEU A 50 4.16 -12.46 -7.52
C LEU A 50 3.02 -12.15 -6.53
N SER A 51 1.79 -12.24 -6.98
CA SER A 51 0.64 -12.03 -6.12
C SER A 51 0.65 -13.00 -4.94
N ARG A 52 0.91 -14.28 -5.20
CA ARG A 52 0.98 -15.29 -4.15
C ARG A 52 2.20 -15.08 -3.24
N ALA A 53 3.32 -14.69 -3.82
CA ALA A 53 4.53 -14.42 -3.05
C ALA A 53 4.31 -13.28 -2.06
N ILE A 54 3.70 -12.20 -2.52
CA ILE A 54 3.38 -11.05 -1.66
C ILE A 54 2.49 -11.49 -0.51
N LYS A 55 1.45 -12.27 -0.79
CA LYS A 55 0.54 -12.75 0.24
C LYS A 55 1.27 -13.63 1.26
N LYS A 56 2.17 -14.49 0.80
CA LYS A 56 2.93 -15.35 1.72
C LYS A 56 3.92 -14.56 2.56
N MET A 57 4.58 -13.56 1.97
CA MET A 57 5.58 -12.78 2.70
C MET A 57 4.97 -11.82 3.71
N THR A 58 3.78 -11.28 3.43
CA THR A 58 3.22 -10.18 4.23
C THR A 58 1.90 -10.52 4.91
N GLY A 59 1.25 -11.59 4.49
CA GLY A 59 -0.10 -11.89 4.95
C GLY A 59 -1.19 -11.07 4.27
N LYS A 60 -0.81 -10.17 3.36
CA LYS A 60 -1.73 -9.25 2.70
C LYS A 60 -1.49 -9.27 1.19
N ASN A 61 -2.54 -8.96 0.42
CA ASN A 61 -2.35 -8.84 -1.02
C ASN A 61 -1.80 -7.45 -1.37
N TYR A 62 -1.41 -7.28 -2.62
CA TYR A 62 -0.83 -6.01 -3.09
C TYR A 62 -1.76 -4.82 -2.85
N LYS A 63 -3.05 -5.00 -3.15
CA LYS A 63 -4.04 -3.94 -2.99
C LYS A 63 -4.13 -3.48 -1.54
N GLU A 64 -4.12 -4.42 -0.61
CA GLU A 64 -4.15 -4.10 0.82
C GLU A 64 -2.90 -3.33 1.25
N LEU A 65 -1.73 -3.75 0.78
CA LEU A 65 -0.48 -3.05 1.09
C LEU A 65 -0.50 -1.63 0.55
N LEU A 66 -1.02 -1.46 -0.66
CA LEU A 66 -1.12 -0.14 -1.27
C LEU A 66 -2.08 0.75 -0.47
N GLN A 67 -3.23 0.22 -0.05
CA GLN A 67 -4.18 0.97 0.76
C GLN A 67 -3.58 1.39 2.09
N ILE A 68 -2.84 0.50 2.74
CA ILE A 68 -2.18 0.81 4.01
C ILE A 68 -1.20 1.97 3.83
N LYS A 69 -0.39 1.94 2.77
CA LYS A 69 0.53 3.04 2.49
C LYS A 69 -0.21 4.35 2.29
N ARG A 70 -1.27 4.34 1.48
CA ARG A 70 -2.05 5.55 1.20
C ARG A 70 -2.70 6.12 2.46
N LEU A 71 -3.30 5.25 3.27
CA LEU A 71 -4.00 5.70 4.47
C LEU A 71 -3.03 6.23 5.53
N ASN A 72 -1.87 5.59 5.68
CA ASN A 72 -0.86 6.08 6.61
C ASN A 72 -0.30 7.42 6.17
N LEU A 73 -0.10 7.61 4.87
CA LEU A 73 0.33 8.91 4.35
C LEU A 73 -0.73 9.97 4.58
N ALA A 74 -2.02 9.60 4.37
CA ALA A 74 -3.11 10.53 4.63
C ALA A 74 -3.13 10.97 6.09
N ALA A 75 -2.94 10.01 7.02
CA ALA A 75 -2.88 10.33 8.44
C ALA A 75 -1.74 11.31 8.74
N HIS A 76 -0.58 11.09 8.13
CA HIS A 76 0.56 11.99 8.28
C HIS A 76 0.23 13.39 7.77
N LEU A 77 -0.41 13.50 6.60
CA LEU A 77 -0.77 14.80 6.03
C LEU A 77 -1.85 15.51 6.85
N LEU A 78 -2.78 14.76 7.44
CA LEU A 78 -3.79 15.35 8.31
C LEU A 78 -3.17 16.06 9.51
N LEU A 79 -2.10 15.49 10.05
CA LEU A 79 -1.46 16.04 11.25
C LEU A 79 -0.42 17.12 10.94
N ASN A 80 0.19 17.06 9.77
CA ASN A 80 1.34 17.90 9.46
C ASN A 80 1.09 18.97 8.41
N THR A 81 -0.13 19.07 7.88
CA THR A 81 -0.48 20.10 6.92
C THR A 81 -1.85 20.66 7.23
N ARG A 82 -2.20 21.76 6.53
CA ARG A 82 -3.54 22.35 6.60
C ARG A 82 -4.37 22.03 5.35
N ALA A 83 -3.90 21.09 4.54
CA ALA A 83 -4.63 20.72 3.33
C ALA A 83 -6.02 20.20 3.69
N THR A 84 -6.99 20.42 2.80
CA THR A 84 -8.34 19.93 3.02
C THR A 84 -8.34 18.41 2.95
N ILE A 85 -9.34 17.80 3.57
CA ILE A 85 -9.47 16.34 3.52
C ILE A 85 -9.63 15.87 2.08
N SER A 86 -10.39 16.62 1.27
CA SER A 86 -10.57 16.31 -0.14
C SER A 86 -9.24 16.34 -0.89
N ASP A 87 -8.42 17.35 -0.66
CA ASP A 87 -7.10 17.46 -1.30
C ASP A 87 -6.19 16.32 -0.87
N ILE A 88 -6.24 15.96 0.41
CA ILE A 88 -5.44 14.82 0.91
C ILE A 88 -5.87 13.52 0.25
N SER A 89 -7.19 13.31 0.11
CA SER A 89 -7.73 12.12 -0.55
C SER A 89 -7.13 11.97 -1.95
N ILE A 90 -7.15 13.05 -2.72
CA ILE A 90 -6.63 13.05 -4.08
C ILE A 90 -5.10 12.83 -4.08
N GLU A 91 -4.42 13.52 -3.17
CA GLU A 91 -2.96 13.44 -3.08
C GLU A 91 -2.48 12.01 -2.84
N VAL A 92 -3.18 11.26 -2.01
CA VAL A 92 -2.75 9.89 -1.69
C VAL A 92 -3.27 8.85 -2.69
N GLY A 93 -4.10 9.26 -3.67
CA GLY A 93 -4.48 8.39 -4.77
C GLY A 93 -5.95 8.00 -4.84
N TYR A 94 -6.84 8.69 -4.10
CA TYR A 94 -8.27 8.39 -4.12
C TYR A 94 -9.05 9.55 -4.72
N ASP A 95 -9.57 9.35 -5.92
CA ASP A 95 -10.40 10.36 -6.57
C ASP A 95 -11.77 10.48 -5.91
N ASN A 96 -12.28 9.38 -5.38
CA ASN A 96 -13.58 9.35 -4.71
C ASN A 96 -13.39 9.59 -3.22
N THR A 97 -13.71 10.80 -2.77
CA THR A 97 -13.53 11.21 -1.38
C THR A 97 -14.39 10.38 -0.42
N SER A 98 -15.60 9.99 -0.83
CA SER A 98 -16.47 9.16 0.00
C SER A 98 -15.87 7.80 0.25
N TYR A 99 -15.27 7.20 -0.77
CA TYR A 99 -14.59 5.93 -0.64
C TYR A 99 -13.38 6.06 0.30
N PHE A 100 -12.62 7.15 0.15
CA PHE A 100 -11.49 7.43 1.04
C PHE A 100 -11.95 7.54 2.50
N HIS A 101 -13.03 8.29 2.77
CA HIS A 101 -13.56 8.42 4.12
C HIS A 101 -13.90 7.06 4.73
N ARG A 102 -14.55 6.19 3.95
CA ARG A 102 -14.92 4.87 4.42
C ARG A 102 -13.69 4.04 4.76
N LEU A 103 -12.71 3.99 3.86
CA LEU A 103 -11.48 3.22 4.08
C LEU A 103 -10.71 3.75 5.28
N PHE A 104 -10.60 5.06 5.40
CA PHE A 104 -9.89 5.68 6.52
C PHE A 104 -10.54 5.32 7.85
N ARG A 105 -11.87 5.43 7.91
CA ARG A 105 -12.61 5.11 9.13
C ARG A 105 -12.49 3.62 9.49
N GLU A 106 -12.54 2.75 8.49
CA GLU A 106 -12.38 1.31 8.72
C GLU A 106 -10.99 1.00 9.28
N TYR A 107 -9.98 1.68 8.78
CA TYR A 107 -8.60 1.40 9.17
C TYR A 107 -8.24 2.04 10.52
N PHE A 108 -8.61 3.29 10.73
CA PHE A 108 -8.23 4.02 11.95
C PHE A 108 -9.32 4.07 13.02
N GLY A 109 -10.53 3.68 12.71
CA GLY A 109 -11.64 3.67 13.66
C GLY A 109 -12.38 4.99 13.80
N ILE A 110 -11.84 6.08 13.25
CA ILE A 110 -12.49 7.40 13.29
C ILE A 110 -12.33 8.06 11.92
N SER A 111 -13.12 9.12 11.69
CA SER A 111 -13.08 9.82 10.41
C SER A 111 -11.80 10.65 10.27
N PRO A 112 -11.43 11.03 9.04
CA PRO A 112 -10.28 11.92 8.85
C PRO A 112 -10.40 13.23 9.63
N LYS A 113 -11.60 13.81 9.68
CA LYS A 113 -11.84 15.06 10.42
C LYS A 113 -11.61 14.87 11.90
N GLU A 114 -12.15 13.78 12.46
CA GLU A 114 -11.96 13.45 13.87
C GLU A 114 -10.50 13.18 14.18
N TYR A 115 -9.83 12.44 13.27
CA TYR A 115 -8.42 12.14 13.43
C TYR A 115 -7.58 13.40 13.52
N ARG A 116 -7.81 14.34 12.61
CA ARG A 116 -7.09 15.63 12.61
C ARG A 116 -7.33 16.41 13.91
N ARG A 117 -8.59 16.49 14.33
CA ARG A 117 -8.96 17.24 15.52
C ARG A 117 -8.37 16.63 16.79
N GLU A 118 -8.53 15.31 16.96
CA GLU A 118 -8.16 14.65 18.20
C GLU A 118 -6.66 14.45 18.34
N LYS A 119 -6.00 14.08 17.25
CA LYS A 119 -4.56 13.79 17.32
C LYS A 119 -3.71 15.05 17.39
N LYS A 120 -4.13 16.13 16.73
CA LYS A 120 -3.39 17.40 16.81
C LYS A 120 -3.39 18.00 18.19
N ILE A 121 -4.46 17.83 18.93
CA ILE A 121 -4.58 18.39 20.27
C ILE A 121 -3.55 17.78 21.23
N ARG A 122 -3.07 16.60 20.93
CA ARG A 122 -2.13 15.90 21.79
C ARG A 122 -0.69 16.40 21.68
N VAL A 123 -0.42 17.23 20.73
CA VAL A 123 0.95 17.75 20.52
C VAL A 123 1.30 18.91 21.48
#